data_ca6eb9c22119fef3bf67c9ddc0418337
#
_entry.id   ca6eb9c22119fef3bf67c9ddc0418337
#
_cell.length_a   1.000
_cell.length_b   1.000
_cell.length_c   1.000
_cell.angle_alpha   90.00
_cell.angle_beta   90.00
_cell.angle_gamma   90.00
#
_symmetry.space_group_name_H-M   'P 1'
#
loop_
_entity.id
_entity.type
_entity.pdbx_description
1 polymer ?
#
loop_
_entity_poly.entity_id
_entity_poly.type
_entity_poly.pdbx_seq_one_letter_code
_entity_poly.pdbx_strand_id
1 'polypeptide(L)'
;MTDTRLQKVLAERGIASRRAAERLIAAGRVSVEGTVVTVLGTKVAPDARIEVDARPVAGREGHRYLVLNKPAGIVSTARDERGRPNVVSLVGARERLYPVGRLDVDSEGLLLLTNDGAWADLVAHPRNGHEREYQVAVRGHLTSQAVAALRSGVVLDEGTARAVDVRLLTRTVEGGELRMVLVTGWKRQVRRMCAAVGLRVTRLVRVRLGPLALGTLAAGAWRELTPREVRALGTPAAPRPRAAARVPWRPRAAAPAAGRPRGGRA
;
A
#
# COMPACT_ATOMS: atom_id res chain seq x y z
N MET A 1 -5.63 8.12 -31.64
CA MET A 1 -4.79 7.80 -30.47
C MET A 1 -4.58 9.07 -29.65
N THR A 2 -4.72 9.04 -28.33
CA THR A 2 -4.68 10.25 -27.49
C THR A 2 -3.25 10.56 -27.07
N ASP A 3 -2.82 11.80 -27.26
CA ASP A 3 -1.50 12.29 -26.83
C ASP A 3 -1.29 12.08 -25.33
N THR A 4 -0.11 11.64 -24.98
CA THR A 4 0.27 11.31 -23.59
C THR A 4 1.38 12.25 -23.11
N ARG A 5 1.34 12.65 -21.83
CA ARG A 5 2.40 13.49 -21.25
C ARG A 5 3.77 12.84 -21.37
N LEU A 6 4.78 13.58 -21.86
CA LEU A 6 6.12 13.10 -22.14
C LEU A 6 6.76 12.38 -20.94
N GLN A 7 6.65 12.93 -19.71
CA GLN A 7 7.17 12.27 -18.52
C GLN A 7 6.48 10.92 -18.21
N LYS A 8 5.23 10.74 -18.66
CA LYS A 8 4.54 9.45 -18.53
C LYS A 8 5.09 8.45 -19.55
N VAL A 9 5.30 8.87 -20.80
CA VAL A 9 5.89 8.03 -21.85
C VAL A 9 7.29 7.57 -21.47
N LEU A 10 8.15 8.46 -20.97
CA LEU A 10 9.50 8.12 -20.49
C LEU A 10 9.46 7.09 -19.33
N ALA A 11 8.47 7.23 -18.44
CA ALA A 11 8.31 6.27 -17.34
C ALA A 11 7.80 4.91 -17.83
N GLU A 12 6.89 4.86 -18.80
CA GLU A 12 6.37 3.63 -19.42
C GLU A 12 7.42 2.91 -20.28
N ARG A 13 8.37 3.65 -20.85
CA ARG A 13 9.52 3.10 -21.59
C ARG A 13 10.72 2.76 -20.66
N GLY A 14 10.53 2.74 -19.35
CA GLY A 14 11.54 2.28 -18.39
C GLY A 14 12.67 3.29 -18.06
N ILE A 15 12.72 4.45 -18.69
CA ILE A 15 13.84 5.41 -18.58
C ILE A 15 13.98 5.99 -17.18
N ALA A 16 12.88 6.49 -16.59
CA ALA A 16 12.91 7.18 -15.31
C ALA A 16 11.55 7.13 -14.58
N SER A 17 11.50 7.51 -13.30
CA SER A 17 10.21 7.82 -12.66
C SER A 17 9.61 9.09 -13.29
N ARG A 18 8.30 9.28 -13.21
CA ARG A 18 7.64 10.49 -13.75
C ARG A 18 8.31 11.77 -13.25
N ARG A 19 8.63 11.87 -11.96
CA ARG A 19 9.34 13.01 -11.37
C ARG A 19 10.79 13.13 -11.84
N ALA A 20 11.49 12.01 -12.05
CA ALA A 20 12.84 12.05 -12.60
C ALA A 20 12.82 12.41 -14.09
N ALA A 21 11.83 11.94 -14.84
CA ALA A 21 11.62 12.34 -16.23
C ALA A 21 11.31 13.85 -16.35
N GLU A 22 10.53 14.42 -15.45
CA GLU A 22 10.30 15.88 -15.38
C GLU A 22 11.61 16.64 -15.18
N ARG A 23 12.53 16.15 -14.33
CA ARG A 23 13.87 16.76 -14.18
C ARG A 23 14.72 16.66 -15.44
N LEU A 24 14.66 15.52 -16.17
CA LEU A 24 15.37 15.38 -17.45
C LEU A 24 14.83 16.34 -18.50
N ILE A 25 13.50 16.51 -18.59
CA ILE A 25 12.84 17.44 -19.50
C ILE A 25 13.25 18.89 -19.17
N ALA A 26 13.13 19.32 -17.91
CA ALA A 26 13.49 20.66 -17.49
C ALA A 26 14.98 20.98 -17.70
N ALA A 27 15.84 19.97 -17.66
CA ALA A 27 17.28 20.10 -17.92
C ALA A 27 17.63 20.10 -19.42
N GLY A 28 16.67 20.06 -20.35
CA GLY A 28 16.91 20.06 -21.80
C GLY A 28 17.55 18.77 -22.33
N ARG A 29 17.48 17.67 -21.59
CA ARG A 29 18.10 16.37 -21.90
C ARG A 29 17.20 15.45 -22.74
N VAL A 30 16.00 15.91 -23.07
CA VAL A 30 15.01 15.13 -23.82
C VAL A 30 14.69 15.82 -25.13
N SER A 31 14.77 15.11 -26.25
CA SER A 31 14.28 15.57 -27.56
C SER A 31 13.14 14.68 -28.03
N VAL A 32 12.23 15.28 -28.78
CA VAL A 32 11.08 14.64 -29.43
C VAL A 32 11.11 15.05 -30.90
N GLU A 33 11.11 14.06 -31.81
CA GLU A 33 11.27 14.31 -33.27
C GLU A 33 12.46 15.23 -33.58
N GLY A 34 13.58 15.06 -32.87
CA GLY A 34 14.80 15.86 -33.04
C GLY A 34 14.77 17.23 -32.37
N THR A 35 13.65 17.67 -31.79
CA THR A 35 13.51 18.99 -31.12
C THR A 35 13.63 18.83 -29.61
N VAL A 36 14.51 19.61 -28.95
CA VAL A 36 14.66 19.62 -27.50
C VAL A 36 13.41 20.16 -26.82
N VAL A 37 12.90 19.44 -25.83
CA VAL A 37 11.70 19.79 -25.06
C VAL A 37 12.09 20.09 -23.60
N THR A 38 11.75 21.30 -23.13
CA THR A 38 12.00 21.75 -21.74
C THR A 38 10.71 22.02 -20.97
N VAL A 39 9.57 22.14 -21.67
CA VAL A 39 8.28 22.50 -21.07
C VAL A 39 7.65 21.28 -20.39
N LEU A 40 7.39 21.41 -19.08
CA LEU A 40 6.72 20.36 -18.31
C LEU A 40 5.25 20.22 -18.75
N GLY A 41 4.77 18.98 -18.81
CA GLY A 41 3.40 18.70 -19.24
C GLY A 41 3.21 18.57 -20.75
N THR A 42 4.26 18.77 -21.56
CA THR A 42 4.24 18.52 -23.01
C THR A 42 3.64 17.15 -23.30
N LYS A 43 2.74 17.09 -24.24
CA LYS A 43 2.12 15.86 -24.72
C LYS A 43 2.76 15.42 -26.04
N VAL A 44 2.88 14.13 -26.22
CA VAL A 44 3.50 13.54 -27.42
C VAL A 44 2.63 12.37 -27.91
N ALA A 45 2.72 12.06 -29.19
CA ALA A 45 2.09 10.89 -29.78
C ALA A 45 2.70 9.60 -29.15
N PRO A 46 1.92 8.51 -29.06
CA PRO A 46 2.39 7.26 -28.46
C PRO A 46 3.60 6.64 -29.15
N ASP A 47 3.78 6.88 -30.43
CA ASP A 47 4.84 6.39 -31.33
C ASP A 47 5.95 7.42 -31.56
N ALA A 48 5.87 8.61 -30.95
CA ALA A 48 6.87 9.67 -31.13
C ALA A 48 8.28 9.14 -30.86
N ARG A 49 9.21 9.55 -31.73
CA ARG A 49 10.64 9.32 -31.57
C ARG A 49 11.17 10.20 -30.44
N ILE A 50 11.61 9.57 -29.37
CA ILE A 50 12.14 10.26 -28.20
C ILE A 50 13.59 9.86 -28.00
N GLU A 51 14.41 10.86 -27.64
CA GLU A 51 15.80 10.64 -27.27
C GLU A 51 16.06 11.26 -25.89
N VAL A 52 16.94 10.62 -25.14
CA VAL A 52 17.45 11.16 -23.85
C VAL A 52 18.98 11.15 -23.94
N ASP A 53 19.61 12.31 -23.73
CA ASP A 53 21.06 12.51 -23.91
C ASP A 53 21.54 12.06 -25.30
N ALA A 54 20.82 12.41 -26.35
CA ALA A 54 21.06 12.03 -27.74
C ALA A 54 21.03 10.48 -27.99
N ARG A 55 20.47 9.71 -27.09
CA ARG A 55 20.29 8.26 -27.25
C ARG A 55 18.81 7.93 -27.47
N PRO A 56 18.47 7.18 -28.52
CA PRO A 56 17.10 6.77 -28.76
C PRO A 56 16.52 5.98 -27.57
N VAL A 57 15.32 6.36 -27.18
CA VAL A 57 14.55 5.63 -26.15
C VAL A 57 13.84 4.46 -26.82
N ALA A 58 14.12 3.25 -26.37
CA ALA A 58 13.48 2.04 -26.86
C ALA A 58 11.95 2.11 -26.72
N GLY A 59 11.24 1.29 -27.51
CA GLY A 59 9.79 1.13 -27.39
C GLY A 59 9.35 0.70 -25.98
N ARG A 60 8.02 0.57 -25.79
CA ARG A 60 7.47 0.10 -24.51
C ARG A 60 7.99 -1.29 -24.19
N GLU A 61 8.49 -1.47 -22.97
CA GLU A 61 8.72 -2.80 -22.41
C GLU A 61 7.39 -3.52 -22.20
N GLY A 62 7.39 -4.85 -22.31
CA GLY A 62 6.23 -5.66 -21.94
C GLY A 62 5.84 -5.43 -20.48
N HIS A 63 4.55 -5.40 -20.21
CA HIS A 63 4.08 -5.21 -18.83
C HIS A 63 4.39 -6.45 -17.99
N ARG A 64 4.89 -6.22 -16.79
CA ARG A 64 5.17 -7.23 -15.77
C ARG A 64 4.27 -7.02 -14.56
N TYR A 65 3.78 -8.10 -13.99
CA TYR A 65 2.87 -8.10 -12.85
C TYR A 65 3.32 -9.18 -11.88
N LEU A 66 3.84 -8.77 -10.73
CA LEU A 66 4.41 -9.69 -9.75
C LEU A 66 3.67 -9.60 -8.42
N VAL A 67 3.57 -10.74 -7.73
CA VAL A 67 3.23 -10.81 -6.31
C VAL A 67 4.47 -11.22 -5.53
N LEU A 68 4.78 -10.46 -4.51
CA LEU A 68 5.88 -10.67 -3.56
C LEU A 68 5.28 -10.94 -2.18
N ASN A 69 5.78 -11.96 -1.48
CA ASN A 69 5.60 -12.05 -0.03
C ASN A 69 6.70 -11.23 0.65
N LYS A 70 6.41 -9.95 0.89
CA LYS A 70 7.37 -9.02 1.48
C LYS A 70 7.72 -9.43 2.92
N PRO A 71 8.99 -9.67 3.25
CA PRO A 71 9.41 -9.86 4.65
C PRO A 71 9.43 -8.53 5.41
N ALA A 72 9.45 -8.60 6.74
CA ALA A 72 9.74 -7.44 7.59
C ALA A 72 11.16 -6.90 7.32
N GLY A 73 11.39 -5.62 7.61
CA GLY A 73 12.69 -4.97 7.42
C GLY A 73 12.93 -4.38 6.02
N ILE A 74 12.13 -4.75 5.03
CA ILE A 74 12.26 -4.29 3.63
C ILE A 74 11.34 -3.10 3.36
N VAL A 75 11.84 -2.06 2.68
CA VAL A 75 11.06 -0.84 2.36
C VAL A 75 10.25 -1.03 1.07
N SER A 76 8.99 -0.62 1.07
CA SER A 76 8.10 -0.65 -0.10
C SER A 76 8.34 0.57 -1.01
N THR A 77 9.49 0.62 -1.67
CA THR A 77 9.87 1.68 -2.62
C THR A 77 10.61 1.10 -3.82
N ALA A 78 10.55 1.80 -4.96
CA ALA A 78 11.35 1.45 -6.13
C ALA A 78 12.82 1.86 -5.98
N ARG A 79 13.11 2.91 -5.20
CA ARG A 79 14.47 3.37 -4.87
C ARG A 79 14.46 3.92 -3.45
N ASP A 80 15.43 3.54 -2.67
CA ASP A 80 15.63 4.11 -1.32
C ASP A 80 16.89 4.99 -1.30
N GLU A 81 16.69 6.26 -0.96
CA GLU A 81 17.80 7.25 -0.92
C GLU A 81 18.76 7.02 0.24
N ARG A 82 18.34 6.23 1.24
CA ARG A 82 19.13 5.87 2.42
C ARG A 82 19.86 4.54 2.27
N GLY A 83 19.82 3.90 1.10
CA GLY A 83 20.50 2.64 0.81
C GLY A 83 19.90 1.41 1.52
N ARG A 84 18.69 1.50 2.13
CA ARG A 84 18.06 0.37 2.79
C ARG A 84 17.56 -0.65 1.76
N PRO A 85 17.55 -1.95 2.11
CA PRO A 85 16.96 -2.98 1.26
C PRO A 85 15.52 -2.63 0.90
N ASN A 86 15.16 -2.72 -0.37
CA ASN A 86 13.83 -2.39 -0.88
C ASN A 86 13.24 -3.55 -1.70
N VAL A 87 11.93 -3.49 -1.95
CA VAL A 87 11.20 -4.57 -2.61
C VAL A 87 11.61 -4.81 -4.06
N VAL A 88 12.13 -3.82 -4.76
CA VAL A 88 12.58 -3.99 -6.15
C VAL A 88 13.93 -4.68 -6.20
N SER A 89 14.86 -4.30 -5.31
CA SER A 89 16.15 -4.99 -5.19
C SER A 89 15.99 -6.45 -4.76
N LEU A 90 14.97 -6.76 -3.94
CA LEU A 90 14.68 -8.14 -3.53
C LEU A 90 14.21 -9.02 -4.70
N VAL A 91 13.44 -8.45 -5.63
CA VAL A 91 12.96 -9.16 -6.83
C VAL A 91 14.06 -9.35 -7.87
N GLY A 92 14.98 -8.40 -8.00
CA GLY A 92 16.10 -8.46 -8.93
C GLY A 92 15.71 -8.44 -10.43
N ALA A 93 14.54 -7.88 -10.76
CA ALA A 93 14.07 -7.78 -12.14
C ALA A 93 14.93 -6.78 -12.95
N ARG A 94 15.10 -7.04 -14.24
CA ARG A 94 15.80 -6.13 -15.17
C ARG A 94 14.94 -4.92 -15.50
N GLU A 95 13.65 -5.15 -15.63
CA GLU A 95 12.65 -4.11 -15.92
C GLU A 95 12.46 -3.19 -14.72
N ARG A 96 12.12 -1.96 -15.01
CA ARG A 96 11.87 -0.96 -13.99
C ARG A 96 10.52 -1.16 -13.30
N LEU A 97 10.49 -1.97 -12.26
CA LEU A 97 9.30 -2.22 -11.44
C LEU A 97 9.11 -1.19 -10.32
N TYR A 98 7.89 -1.08 -9.82
CA TYR A 98 7.53 -0.32 -8.62
C TYR A 98 6.38 -1.00 -7.87
N PRO A 99 6.30 -0.81 -6.54
CA PRO A 99 5.25 -1.42 -5.74
C PRO A 99 3.87 -0.76 -5.98
N VAL A 100 2.82 -1.57 -6.02
CA VAL A 100 1.41 -1.17 -6.08
C VAL A 100 0.89 -0.97 -4.66
N GLY A 101 0.82 0.28 -4.25
CA GLY A 101 0.60 0.61 -2.85
C GLY A 101 1.83 0.31 -1.97
N ARG A 102 1.60 0.20 -0.67
CA ARG A 102 2.71 0.02 0.28
C ARG A 102 2.33 -0.89 1.44
N LEU A 103 3.33 -1.53 2.01
CA LEU A 103 3.36 -2.06 3.37
C LEU A 103 4.46 -1.32 4.15
N ASP A 104 4.24 -1.09 5.44
CA ASP A 104 5.27 -0.49 6.29
C ASP A 104 6.51 -1.41 6.37
N VAL A 105 7.64 -0.87 6.80
CA VAL A 105 8.90 -1.62 6.90
C VAL A 105 8.75 -2.83 7.83
N ASP A 106 7.99 -2.68 8.90
CA ASP A 106 7.70 -3.68 9.92
C ASP A 106 6.46 -4.55 9.63
N SER A 107 5.88 -4.43 8.42
CA SER A 107 4.73 -5.22 7.96
C SER A 107 5.14 -6.19 6.87
N GLU A 108 4.48 -7.33 6.83
CA GLU A 108 4.80 -8.47 5.97
C GLU A 108 3.67 -8.79 4.99
N GLY A 109 3.95 -9.70 4.04
CA GLY A 109 2.94 -10.36 3.24
C GLY A 109 2.78 -9.81 1.83
N LEU A 110 1.63 -9.99 1.27
CA LEU A 110 1.31 -9.77 -0.14
C LEU A 110 1.54 -8.31 -0.56
N LEU A 111 2.50 -8.10 -1.44
CA LEU A 111 2.74 -6.83 -2.11
C LEU A 111 2.85 -7.08 -3.62
N LEU A 112 2.20 -6.24 -4.41
CA LEU A 112 2.29 -6.30 -5.87
C LEU A 112 3.37 -5.36 -6.39
N LEU A 113 4.04 -5.76 -7.47
CA LEU A 113 4.97 -4.92 -8.23
C LEU A 113 4.61 -4.97 -9.71
N THR A 114 4.78 -3.85 -10.42
CA THR A 114 4.51 -3.77 -11.86
C THR A 114 5.28 -2.60 -12.49
N ASN A 115 5.33 -2.57 -13.83
CA ASN A 115 5.69 -1.41 -14.64
C ASN A 115 4.47 -0.79 -15.37
N ASP A 116 3.25 -1.32 -15.13
CA ASP A 116 2.00 -0.78 -15.67
C ASP A 116 1.35 0.20 -14.68
N GLY A 117 1.49 1.51 -14.96
CA GLY A 117 0.96 2.56 -14.09
C GLY A 117 -0.56 2.68 -14.11
N ALA A 118 -1.22 2.30 -15.19
CA ALA A 118 -2.67 2.33 -15.28
C ALA A 118 -3.29 1.22 -14.42
N TRP A 119 -2.77 0.02 -14.56
CA TRP A 119 -3.18 -1.11 -13.73
C TRP A 119 -2.85 -0.89 -12.25
N ALA A 120 -1.68 -0.33 -11.94
CA ALA A 120 -1.29 -0.02 -10.56
C ALA A 120 -2.29 0.94 -9.89
N ASP A 121 -2.76 1.98 -10.61
CA ASP A 121 -3.81 2.90 -10.10
C ASP A 121 -5.13 2.16 -9.88
N LEU A 122 -5.56 1.33 -10.83
CA LEU A 122 -6.77 0.51 -10.66
C LEU A 122 -6.72 -0.35 -9.39
N VAL A 123 -5.60 -0.98 -9.11
CA VAL A 123 -5.47 -1.86 -7.94
C VAL A 123 -5.30 -1.09 -6.63
N ALA A 124 -4.51 -0.02 -6.63
CA ALA A 124 -4.15 0.70 -5.40
C ALA A 124 -5.21 1.69 -4.94
N HIS A 125 -5.95 2.31 -5.87
CA HIS A 125 -6.82 3.45 -5.55
C HIS A 125 -8.03 3.03 -4.71
N PRO A 126 -8.32 3.70 -3.58
CA PRO A 126 -9.42 3.34 -2.68
C PRO A 126 -10.81 3.33 -3.34
N ARG A 127 -11.03 4.15 -4.39
CA ARG A 127 -12.31 4.20 -5.15
C ARG A 127 -12.71 2.85 -5.75
N ASN A 128 -11.73 1.97 -6.02
CA ASN A 128 -11.97 0.68 -6.65
C ASN A 128 -12.29 -0.42 -5.64
N GLY A 129 -12.32 -0.11 -4.35
CA GLY A 129 -12.92 -0.94 -3.30
C GLY A 129 -12.18 -2.24 -2.96
N HIS A 130 -10.96 -2.46 -3.46
CA HIS A 130 -10.21 -3.67 -3.17
C HIS A 130 -9.96 -3.83 -1.67
N GLU A 131 -10.45 -4.94 -1.15
CA GLU A 131 -10.24 -5.33 0.24
C GLU A 131 -8.82 -5.75 0.51
N ARG A 132 -8.34 -5.41 1.69
CA ARG A 132 -7.05 -5.83 2.23
C ARG A 132 -7.29 -6.62 3.49
N GLU A 133 -6.89 -7.88 3.47
CA GLU A 133 -7.05 -8.78 4.62
C GLU A 133 -5.71 -8.99 5.29
N TYR A 134 -5.73 -8.88 6.61
CA TYR A 134 -4.55 -8.99 7.45
C TYR A 134 -4.73 -10.05 8.53
N GLN A 135 -3.68 -10.83 8.78
CA GLN A 135 -3.46 -11.52 10.03
C GLN A 135 -2.67 -10.60 10.96
N VAL A 136 -3.17 -10.42 12.18
CA VAL A 136 -2.69 -9.43 13.12
C VAL A 136 -2.45 -10.09 14.46
N ALA A 137 -1.18 -10.32 14.82
CA ALA A 137 -0.82 -10.75 16.16
C ALA A 137 -0.77 -9.52 17.08
N VAL A 138 -1.42 -9.61 18.24
CA VAL A 138 -1.55 -8.51 19.20
C VAL A 138 -1.17 -8.97 20.61
N ARG A 139 -0.63 -8.03 21.40
CA ARG A 139 -0.50 -8.14 22.87
C ARG A 139 -1.47 -7.15 23.53
N GLY A 140 -1.96 -7.51 24.70
CA GLY A 140 -2.90 -6.71 25.50
C GLY A 140 -4.22 -7.45 25.74
N HIS A 141 -5.13 -6.83 26.47
CA HIS A 141 -6.43 -7.41 26.79
C HIS A 141 -7.34 -7.50 25.55
N LEU A 142 -7.28 -8.65 24.87
CA LEU A 142 -8.09 -8.93 23.67
C LEU A 142 -9.51 -9.34 24.09
N THR A 143 -10.37 -8.36 24.35
CA THR A 143 -11.76 -8.55 24.75
C THR A 143 -12.71 -8.58 23.56
N SER A 144 -13.92 -9.14 23.76
CA SER A 144 -14.99 -9.05 22.76
C SER A 144 -15.41 -7.61 22.47
N GLN A 145 -15.30 -6.71 23.48
CA GLN A 145 -15.55 -5.28 23.32
C GLN A 145 -14.52 -4.61 22.38
N ALA A 146 -13.23 -4.95 22.51
CA ALA A 146 -12.17 -4.47 21.60
C ALA A 146 -12.46 -4.90 20.15
N VAL A 147 -12.82 -6.17 19.94
CA VAL A 147 -13.20 -6.68 18.61
C VAL A 147 -14.44 -5.97 18.05
N ALA A 148 -15.45 -5.74 18.87
CA ALA A 148 -16.66 -5.01 18.48
C ALA A 148 -16.33 -3.54 18.12
N ALA A 149 -15.46 -2.87 18.89
CA ALA A 149 -14.99 -1.52 18.61
C ALA A 149 -14.27 -1.41 17.25
N LEU A 150 -13.38 -2.34 16.93
CA LEU A 150 -12.70 -2.38 15.63
C LEU A 150 -13.67 -2.52 14.45
N ARG A 151 -14.80 -3.23 14.63
CA ARG A 151 -15.86 -3.36 13.63
C ARG A 151 -16.75 -2.13 13.53
N SER A 152 -17.16 -1.54 14.66
CA SER A 152 -18.01 -0.36 14.69
C SER A 152 -17.29 0.90 14.23
N GLY A 153 -15.97 0.92 14.42
CA GLY A 153 -15.05 1.98 14.04
C GLY A 153 -14.44 2.67 15.24
N VAL A 154 -13.19 3.09 15.07
CA VAL A 154 -12.41 3.86 16.04
C VAL A 154 -12.03 5.21 15.42
N VAL A 155 -11.99 6.26 16.24
CA VAL A 155 -11.61 7.59 15.77
C VAL A 155 -10.09 7.66 15.66
N LEU A 156 -9.60 8.03 14.48
CA LEU A 156 -8.22 8.35 14.19
C LEU A 156 -8.14 9.78 13.63
N ASP A 157 -6.94 10.29 13.40
CA ASP A 157 -6.75 11.69 12.94
C ASP A 157 -7.45 11.99 11.61
N GLU A 158 -7.47 11.00 10.68
CA GLU A 158 -8.12 11.16 9.37
C GLU A 158 -9.65 10.93 9.41
N GLY A 159 -10.19 10.52 10.55
CA GLY A 159 -11.61 10.25 10.74
C GLY A 159 -11.91 8.89 11.37
N THR A 160 -13.13 8.38 11.19
CA THR A 160 -13.52 7.08 11.74
C THR A 160 -13.02 5.93 10.87
N ALA A 161 -12.04 5.18 11.38
CA ALA A 161 -11.53 3.97 10.76
C ALA A 161 -12.39 2.75 11.14
N ARG A 162 -12.87 2.02 10.15
CA ARG A 162 -13.67 0.81 10.34
C ARG A 162 -13.05 -0.36 9.62
N ALA A 163 -12.99 -1.50 10.30
CA ALA A 163 -12.75 -2.76 9.62
C ALA A 163 -14.09 -3.29 9.07
N VAL A 164 -14.03 -3.80 7.85
CA VAL A 164 -15.19 -4.45 7.20
C VAL A 164 -15.57 -5.74 7.92
N ASP A 165 -14.54 -6.49 8.32
CA ASP A 165 -14.68 -7.69 9.16
C ASP A 165 -13.50 -7.79 10.12
N VAL A 166 -13.77 -8.29 11.32
CA VAL A 166 -12.78 -8.63 12.33
C VAL A 166 -13.16 -9.97 12.93
N ARG A 167 -12.27 -10.95 12.85
CA ARG A 167 -12.46 -12.26 13.48
C ARG A 167 -11.33 -12.54 14.45
N LEU A 168 -11.69 -13.03 15.61
CA LEU A 168 -10.74 -13.59 16.55
C LEU A 168 -10.34 -14.98 16.03
N LEU A 169 -9.03 -15.19 15.82
CA LEU A 169 -8.48 -16.48 15.40
C LEU A 169 -8.00 -17.26 16.64
N THR A 170 -7.18 -16.63 17.47
CA THR A 170 -6.71 -17.23 18.72
C THR A 170 -6.74 -16.20 19.85
N ARG A 171 -6.88 -16.69 21.10
CA ARG A 171 -6.78 -15.86 22.31
C ARG A 171 -5.82 -16.53 23.29
N THR A 172 -4.94 -15.71 23.86
CA THR A 172 -4.05 -16.11 24.94
C THR A 172 -4.19 -15.13 26.12
N VAL A 173 -3.58 -15.41 27.24
CA VAL A 173 -3.56 -14.50 28.41
C VAL A 173 -2.92 -13.15 28.06
N GLU A 174 -1.89 -13.17 27.21
CA GLU A 174 -1.12 -11.97 26.84
C GLU A 174 -1.63 -11.23 25.58
N GLY A 175 -2.62 -11.81 24.87
CA GLY A 175 -3.12 -11.23 23.62
C GLY A 175 -3.82 -12.23 22.71
N GLY A 176 -3.38 -12.36 21.45
CA GLY A 176 -3.92 -13.31 20.48
C GLY A 176 -3.72 -12.89 19.03
N GLU A 177 -4.49 -13.52 18.14
CA GLU A 177 -4.47 -13.23 16.71
C GLU A 177 -5.86 -12.85 16.21
N LEU A 178 -5.89 -11.84 15.34
CA LEU A 178 -7.07 -11.35 14.67
C LEU A 178 -6.90 -11.47 13.15
N ARG A 179 -7.99 -11.77 12.47
CA ARG A 179 -8.15 -11.49 11.05
C ARG A 179 -8.90 -10.19 10.89
N MET A 180 -8.36 -9.25 10.13
CA MET A 180 -8.97 -7.94 9.88
C MET A 180 -9.07 -7.66 8.39
N VAL A 181 -10.23 -7.19 7.93
CA VAL A 181 -10.46 -6.80 6.53
C VAL A 181 -10.76 -5.31 6.47
N LEU A 182 -10.01 -4.58 5.62
CA LEU A 182 -10.15 -3.14 5.41
C LEU A 182 -10.28 -2.80 3.93
N VAL A 183 -10.96 -1.70 3.61
CA VAL A 183 -11.00 -1.10 2.26
C VAL A 183 -10.09 0.12 2.18
N THR A 184 -9.95 0.88 3.28
CA THR A 184 -9.05 2.03 3.38
C THR A 184 -7.61 1.60 3.69
N GLY A 185 -6.65 2.49 3.40
CA GLY A 185 -5.22 2.22 3.62
C GLY A 185 -4.48 3.44 4.17
N TRP A 186 -4.99 4.03 5.27
CA TRP A 186 -4.32 5.16 5.95
C TRP A 186 -2.97 4.73 6.53
N LYS A 187 -2.09 5.70 6.75
CA LYS A 187 -0.77 5.43 7.31
C LYS A 187 -0.87 4.67 8.63
N ARG A 188 -0.29 3.45 8.69
CA ARG A 188 -0.29 2.54 9.84
C ARG A 188 -1.68 2.27 10.43
N GLN A 189 -2.72 2.24 9.60
CA GLN A 189 -4.12 2.20 10.02
C GLN A 189 -4.41 1.05 10.99
N VAL A 190 -4.07 -0.20 10.64
CA VAL A 190 -4.33 -1.37 11.50
C VAL A 190 -3.68 -1.20 12.87
N ARG A 191 -2.43 -0.75 12.93
CA ARG A 191 -1.69 -0.56 14.19
C ARG A 191 -2.32 0.52 15.05
N ARG A 192 -2.76 1.64 14.45
CA ARG A 192 -3.45 2.72 15.17
C ARG A 192 -4.84 2.31 15.64
N MET A 193 -5.58 1.57 14.81
CA MET A 193 -6.89 1.01 15.21
C MET A 193 -6.75 0.08 16.43
N CYS A 194 -5.78 -0.83 16.41
CA CYS A 194 -5.51 -1.72 17.54
C CYS A 194 -5.09 -0.92 18.78
N ALA A 195 -4.20 0.06 18.64
CA ALA A 195 -3.75 0.91 19.76
C ALA A 195 -4.91 1.68 20.40
N ALA A 196 -5.87 2.17 19.62
CA ALA A 196 -7.04 2.88 20.11
C ALA A 196 -7.95 2.01 21.02
N VAL A 197 -7.87 0.68 20.89
CA VAL A 197 -8.61 -0.27 21.76
C VAL A 197 -7.69 -0.96 22.78
N GLY A 198 -6.50 -0.40 23.06
CA GLY A 198 -5.57 -0.92 24.07
C GLY A 198 -4.75 -2.14 23.63
N LEU A 199 -4.66 -2.44 22.32
CA LEU A 199 -3.91 -3.56 21.79
C LEU A 199 -2.64 -3.10 21.08
N ARG A 200 -1.51 -3.77 21.32
CA ARG A 200 -0.24 -3.54 20.63
C ARG A 200 -0.02 -4.61 19.54
N VAL A 201 0.03 -4.21 18.28
CA VAL A 201 0.34 -5.12 17.16
C VAL A 201 1.81 -5.52 17.23
N THR A 202 2.07 -6.82 17.34
CA THR A 202 3.42 -7.43 17.34
C THR A 202 3.81 -7.93 15.96
N ARG A 203 2.87 -8.47 15.18
CA ARG A 203 3.08 -8.90 13.80
C ARG A 203 1.88 -8.52 12.93
N LEU A 204 2.14 -8.09 11.70
CA LEU A 204 1.13 -7.69 10.74
C LEU A 204 1.45 -8.26 9.37
N VAL A 205 0.63 -9.18 8.89
CA VAL A 205 0.81 -9.85 7.60
C VAL A 205 -0.39 -9.60 6.71
N ARG A 206 -0.19 -8.99 5.54
CA ARG A 206 -1.26 -8.90 4.54
C ARG A 206 -1.37 -10.22 3.79
N VAL A 207 -2.46 -10.94 3.97
CA VAL A 207 -2.67 -12.28 3.41
C VAL A 207 -3.55 -12.28 2.15
N ARG A 208 -4.29 -11.17 1.87
CA ARG A 208 -5.13 -11.04 0.67
C ARG A 208 -5.24 -9.58 0.22
N LEU A 209 -5.33 -9.37 -1.08
CA LEU A 209 -5.64 -8.09 -1.72
C LEU A 209 -6.68 -8.35 -2.82
N GLY A 210 -7.88 -7.79 -2.67
CA GLY A 210 -8.98 -8.08 -3.57
C GLY A 210 -9.22 -9.60 -3.71
N PRO A 211 -9.26 -10.14 -4.92
CA PRO A 211 -9.42 -11.58 -5.17
C PRO A 211 -8.14 -12.39 -4.97
N LEU A 212 -6.96 -11.76 -4.84
CA LEU A 212 -5.67 -12.45 -4.75
C LEU A 212 -5.31 -12.79 -3.31
N ALA A 213 -5.12 -14.05 -3.02
CA ALA A 213 -4.57 -14.54 -1.75
C ALA A 213 -3.06 -14.77 -1.85
N LEU A 214 -2.35 -14.58 -0.73
CA LEU A 214 -0.92 -14.85 -0.62
C LEU A 214 -0.60 -16.34 -0.82
N GLY A 215 -1.49 -17.22 -0.35
CA GLY A 215 -1.32 -18.68 -0.44
C GLY A 215 -0.06 -19.15 0.30
N THR A 216 0.64 -20.09 -0.32
CA THR A 216 1.85 -20.74 0.22
C THR A 216 3.15 -20.06 -0.20
N LEU A 217 3.09 -18.86 -0.80
CA LEU A 217 4.29 -18.15 -1.23
C LEU A 217 5.19 -17.85 -0.02
N ALA A 218 6.41 -18.35 -0.02
CA ALA A 218 7.35 -18.18 1.10
C ALA A 218 7.76 -16.72 1.29
N ALA A 219 8.15 -16.32 2.51
CA ALA A 219 8.64 -14.97 2.79
C ALA A 219 9.88 -14.66 1.95
N GLY A 220 9.90 -13.49 1.31
CA GLY A 220 10.93 -13.06 0.35
C GLY A 220 10.77 -13.62 -1.07
N ALA A 221 9.95 -14.64 -1.26
CA ALA A 221 9.67 -15.20 -2.58
C ALA A 221 8.66 -14.33 -3.35
N TRP A 222 8.77 -14.40 -4.68
CA TRP A 222 7.86 -13.74 -5.60
C TRP A 222 7.52 -14.66 -6.77
N ARG A 223 6.42 -14.38 -7.45
CA ARG A 223 6.03 -14.99 -8.72
C ARG A 223 5.31 -14.00 -9.60
N GLU A 224 5.22 -14.31 -10.87
CA GLU A 224 4.34 -13.60 -11.77
C GLU A 224 2.87 -13.90 -11.47
N LEU A 225 2.03 -12.88 -11.73
CA LEU A 225 0.59 -13.07 -11.74
C LEU A 225 0.15 -13.75 -13.03
N THR A 226 -0.77 -14.67 -12.92
CA THR A 226 -1.43 -15.24 -14.09
C THR A 226 -2.30 -14.19 -14.80
N PRO A 227 -2.56 -14.32 -16.11
CA PRO A 227 -3.47 -13.41 -16.83
C PRO A 227 -4.86 -13.30 -16.19
N ARG A 228 -5.34 -14.36 -15.53
CA ARG A 228 -6.62 -14.36 -14.79
C ARG A 228 -6.53 -13.46 -13.54
N GLU A 229 -5.46 -13.56 -12.77
CA GLU A 229 -5.23 -12.72 -11.58
C GLU A 229 -5.08 -11.24 -11.96
N VAL A 230 -4.34 -10.94 -13.04
CA VAL A 230 -4.18 -9.57 -13.56
C VAL A 230 -5.53 -8.97 -13.92
N ARG A 231 -6.36 -9.69 -14.67
CA ARG A 231 -7.72 -9.22 -15.03
C ARG A 231 -8.60 -9.04 -13.80
N ALA A 232 -8.61 -10.01 -12.88
CA ALA A 232 -9.44 -9.96 -11.68
C ALA A 232 -9.09 -8.78 -10.77
N LEU A 233 -7.80 -8.45 -10.63
CA LEU A 233 -7.33 -7.29 -9.87
C LEU A 233 -7.57 -5.97 -10.61
N GLY A 234 -7.50 -5.95 -11.94
CA GLY A 234 -7.81 -4.78 -12.78
C GLY A 234 -9.29 -4.41 -12.83
N THR A 235 -10.18 -5.26 -12.32
CA THR A 235 -11.62 -5.00 -12.23
C THR A 235 -11.94 -4.39 -10.87
N PRO A 236 -12.62 -3.23 -10.79
CA PRO A 236 -13.09 -2.67 -9.53
C PRO A 236 -13.93 -3.67 -8.74
N ALA A 237 -13.79 -3.69 -7.44
CA ALA A 237 -14.63 -4.53 -6.58
C ALA A 237 -16.10 -4.10 -6.69
N ALA A 238 -17.02 -5.07 -6.67
CA ALA A 238 -18.44 -4.76 -6.64
C ALA A 238 -18.79 -3.85 -5.46
N PRO A 239 -19.67 -2.84 -5.64
CA PRO A 239 -20.08 -1.96 -4.56
C PRO A 239 -20.74 -2.76 -3.44
N ARG A 240 -20.26 -2.58 -2.21
CA ARG A 240 -20.90 -3.19 -1.04
C ARG A 240 -22.11 -2.37 -0.60
N PRO A 241 -23.18 -3.03 -0.12
CA PRO A 241 -24.25 -2.31 0.56
C PRO A 241 -23.66 -1.53 1.74
N ARG A 242 -24.03 -0.25 1.85
CA ARG A 242 -23.61 0.60 2.98
C ARG A 242 -24.09 -0.03 4.27
N ALA A 243 -23.16 -0.50 5.11
CA ALA A 243 -23.51 -0.89 6.48
C ALA A 243 -24.12 0.31 7.21
N ALA A 244 -25.22 0.09 7.92
CA ALA A 244 -25.87 1.11 8.74
C ALA A 244 -24.84 1.82 9.64
N ALA A 245 -24.97 3.13 9.75
CA ALA A 245 -24.05 3.96 10.54
C ALA A 245 -24.09 3.52 12.01
N ARG A 246 -23.06 2.82 12.45
CA ARG A 246 -22.86 2.48 13.86
C ARG A 246 -22.07 3.60 14.53
N VAL A 247 -22.42 3.93 15.78
CA VAL A 247 -21.69 4.93 16.57
C VAL A 247 -20.22 4.47 16.72
N PRO A 248 -19.24 5.31 16.36
CA PRO A 248 -17.83 4.94 16.51
C PRO A 248 -17.48 4.81 17.99
N TRP A 249 -16.70 3.79 18.32
CA TRP A 249 -16.17 3.61 19.66
C TRP A 249 -15.18 4.73 20.00
N ARG A 250 -15.35 5.33 21.20
CA ARG A 250 -14.40 6.28 21.78
C ARG A 250 -13.82 5.69 23.06
N PRO A 251 -12.50 5.81 23.31
CA PRO A 251 -11.94 5.41 24.60
C PRO A 251 -12.65 6.19 25.73
N ARG A 252 -13.03 5.51 26.80
CA ARG A 252 -13.44 6.20 28.03
C ARG A 252 -12.27 7.07 28.49
N ALA A 253 -12.54 8.33 28.80
CA ALA A 253 -11.57 9.19 29.44
C ALA A 253 -11.06 8.45 30.70
N ALA A 254 -9.73 8.41 30.88
CA ALA A 254 -9.16 7.86 32.10
C ALA A 254 -9.78 8.58 33.29
N ALA A 255 -10.32 7.83 34.23
CA ALA A 255 -10.82 8.40 35.48
C ALA A 255 -9.68 9.20 36.12
N PRO A 256 -9.95 10.43 36.64
CA PRO A 256 -8.92 11.19 37.33
C PRO A 256 -8.36 10.34 38.46
N ALA A 257 -7.04 10.28 38.59
CA ALA A 257 -6.35 9.55 39.65
C ALA A 257 -6.91 10.04 40.99
N ALA A 258 -7.42 9.09 41.77
CA ALA A 258 -7.91 9.37 43.12
C ALA A 258 -6.83 10.10 43.93
N GLY A 259 -7.11 11.30 44.36
CA GLY A 259 -6.19 12.14 45.13
C GLY A 259 -5.71 11.39 46.37
N ARG A 260 -4.40 11.37 46.59
CA ARG A 260 -3.81 10.87 47.85
C ARG A 260 -4.40 11.63 49.04
N PRO A 261 -4.82 10.94 50.10
CA PRO A 261 -5.26 11.62 51.30
C PRO A 261 -4.08 12.42 51.87
N ARG A 262 -4.28 13.72 52.11
CA ARG A 262 -3.35 14.56 52.83
C ARG A 262 -3.30 14.06 54.29
N GLY A 263 -2.13 13.48 54.63
CA GLY A 263 -1.86 13.13 56.03
C GLY A 263 -1.92 14.36 56.91
N GLY A 264 -2.87 14.36 57.83
CA GLY A 264 -2.91 15.33 58.90
C GLY A 264 -1.75 15.11 59.86
N ARG A 265 -1.01 16.15 60.17
CA ARG A 265 -0.12 16.22 61.33
C ARG A 265 -0.97 16.59 62.53
N ALA A 266 -0.90 15.78 63.53
CA ALA A 266 -1.11 16.16 64.93
C ALA A 266 0.27 16.35 65.61
#